data_04f35fb765f8a02dbc6a452d098bab66
#
_entry.id   04f35fb765f8a02dbc6a452d098bab66
#
_cell.length_a   1.000
_cell.length_b   1.000
_cell.length_c   1.000
_cell.angle_alpha   90.00
_cell.angle_beta   90.00
_cell.angle_gamma   90.00
#
_symmetry.space_group_name_H-M   'P 1'
#
loop_
_entity.id
_entity.type
_entity.pdbx_description
1 polymer ?
#
loop_
_entity_poly.entity_id
_entity_poly.type
_entity_poly.pdbx_seq_one_letter_code
_entity_poly.pdbx_strand_id
1 'polypeptide(L)'
;MKIQKGKILVILAALLVLVAWYYPRPLTKQLGLEQFESKISASIIRSNTIKQKNGSTVFENIIIELEANSDDPAAQELYDVMSKINAVKRLRLPFEKALVYTTGYDSLSITFLVDGKRVDLSMLSDSHTIYDLGIRSRQFHVDPDSFEELAAVVEKYGVRMEE
;
A
#
# COMPACT_ATOMS: atom_id res chain seq x y z
N MET A 1 -34.56 -19.88 28.15
CA MET A 1 -34.21 -18.50 27.71
C MET A 1 -34.71 -18.27 26.28
N LYS A 2 -35.88 -17.61 26.08
CA LYS A 2 -36.44 -17.36 24.75
C LYS A 2 -35.69 -16.19 24.13
N ILE A 3 -34.71 -16.49 23.26
CA ILE A 3 -34.05 -15.46 22.44
C ILE A 3 -35.11 -14.96 21.45
N GLN A 4 -35.50 -13.71 21.55
CA GLN A 4 -36.49 -13.12 20.64
C GLN A 4 -35.94 -13.15 19.23
N LYS A 5 -36.73 -13.70 18.27
CA LYS A 5 -36.35 -13.83 16.85
C LYS A 5 -35.80 -12.54 16.24
N GLY A 6 -36.29 -11.38 16.67
CA GLY A 6 -35.78 -10.09 16.22
C GLY A 6 -34.33 -9.80 16.63
N LYS A 7 -33.87 -10.23 17.83
CA LYS A 7 -32.49 -10.06 18.27
C LYS A 7 -31.52 -10.91 17.45
N ILE A 8 -31.94 -12.13 17.06
CA ILE A 8 -31.13 -13.00 16.19
C ILE A 8 -30.95 -12.35 14.82
N LEU A 9 -32.00 -11.77 14.27
CA LEU A 9 -31.94 -11.11 12.94
C LEU A 9 -30.98 -9.91 12.96
N VAL A 10 -30.98 -9.11 14.01
CA VAL A 10 -30.07 -7.97 14.16
C VAL A 10 -28.61 -8.43 14.28
N ILE A 11 -28.35 -9.50 15.04
CA ILE A 11 -27.01 -10.06 15.19
C ILE A 11 -26.49 -10.61 13.84
N LEU A 12 -27.35 -11.34 13.11
CA LEU A 12 -27.00 -11.86 11.79
C LEU A 12 -26.71 -10.72 10.79
N ALA A 13 -27.54 -9.69 10.79
CA ALA A 13 -27.31 -8.51 9.95
C ALA A 13 -25.99 -7.81 10.29
N ALA A 14 -25.68 -7.62 11.57
CA ALA A 14 -24.43 -7.05 12.02
C ALA A 14 -23.21 -7.91 11.61
N LEU A 15 -23.31 -9.23 11.76
CA LEU A 15 -22.27 -10.17 11.30
C LEU A 15 -22.07 -10.11 9.79
N LEU A 16 -23.13 -10.05 8.98
CA LEU A 16 -23.03 -9.90 7.53
C LEU A 16 -22.35 -8.59 7.13
N VAL A 17 -22.67 -7.50 7.80
CA VAL A 17 -21.99 -6.20 7.58
C VAL A 17 -20.51 -6.30 7.92
N LEU A 18 -20.15 -6.93 9.05
CA LEU A 18 -18.76 -7.15 9.44
C LEU A 18 -18.02 -8.01 8.41
N VAL A 19 -18.61 -9.13 7.99
CA VAL A 19 -18.01 -10.00 6.96
C VAL A 19 -17.82 -9.23 5.66
N ALA A 20 -18.82 -8.48 5.19
CA ALA A 20 -18.72 -7.68 3.98
C ALA A 20 -17.64 -6.58 4.08
N TRP A 21 -17.43 -6.03 5.30
CA TRP A 21 -16.40 -5.02 5.56
C TRP A 21 -15.00 -5.58 5.53
N TYR A 22 -14.79 -6.78 6.10
CA TYR A 22 -13.49 -7.46 6.18
C TYR A 22 -13.23 -8.41 5.01
N TYR A 23 -14.12 -8.46 4.02
CA TYR A 23 -13.91 -9.32 2.85
C TYR A 23 -12.75 -8.80 2.00
N PRO A 24 -11.76 -9.67 1.68
CA PRO A 24 -10.66 -9.29 0.81
C PRO A 24 -11.18 -8.83 -0.55
N ARG A 25 -10.66 -7.70 -1.03
CA ARG A 25 -10.99 -7.15 -2.36
C ARG A 25 -9.71 -6.66 -3.02
N PRO A 26 -9.65 -6.63 -4.35
CA PRO A 26 -8.56 -5.97 -5.05
C PRO A 26 -8.27 -4.58 -4.47
N LEU A 27 -6.99 -4.25 -4.33
CA LEU A 27 -6.56 -2.96 -3.77
C LEU A 27 -7.18 -1.79 -4.53
N THR A 28 -7.25 -1.88 -5.88
CA THR A 28 -7.90 -0.88 -6.73
C THR A 28 -9.36 -0.64 -6.33
N LYS A 29 -10.13 -1.71 -6.08
CA LYS A 29 -11.53 -1.61 -5.60
C LYS A 29 -11.63 -1.02 -4.19
N GLN A 30 -10.68 -1.33 -3.30
CA GLN A 30 -10.64 -0.75 -1.95
C GLN A 30 -10.36 0.76 -2.00
N LEU A 31 -9.58 1.20 -2.97
CA LEU A 31 -9.26 2.62 -3.20
C LEU A 31 -10.36 3.36 -3.96
N GLY A 32 -11.23 2.65 -4.69
CA GLY A 32 -12.20 3.23 -5.63
C GLY A 32 -11.52 3.65 -6.94
N LEU A 33 -10.42 2.98 -7.32
CA LEU A 33 -9.65 3.27 -8.50
C LEU A 33 -10.13 2.38 -9.64
N GLU A 34 -10.73 2.96 -10.68
CA GLU A 34 -11.08 2.27 -11.92
C GLU A 34 -9.95 2.34 -12.94
N GLN A 35 -9.28 3.46 -12.98
CA GLN A 35 -8.07 3.73 -13.77
C GLN A 35 -7.32 4.91 -13.16
N PHE A 36 -6.08 5.13 -13.54
CA PHE A 36 -5.39 6.37 -13.16
C PHE A 36 -5.92 7.54 -13.96
N GLU A 37 -6.28 8.62 -13.27
CA GLU A 37 -6.89 9.81 -13.86
C GLU A 37 -5.86 10.79 -14.43
N SER A 38 -4.62 10.69 -13.96
CA SER A 38 -3.55 11.62 -14.26
C SER A 38 -2.18 10.99 -14.08
N LYS A 39 -1.14 11.82 -14.09
CA LYS A 39 0.23 11.42 -13.77
C LYS A 39 0.30 10.71 -12.41
N ILE A 40 1.02 9.61 -12.39
CA ILE A 40 1.40 8.88 -11.18
C ILE A 40 2.87 9.17 -10.86
N SER A 41 3.19 9.19 -9.59
CA SER A 41 4.56 9.24 -9.11
C SER A 41 4.76 8.10 -8.13
N ALA A 42 5.80 7.31 -8.32
CA ALA A 42 6.16 6.25 -7.39
C ALA A 42 7.65 6.31 -7.11
N SER A 43 8.02 5.97 -5.88
CA SER A 43 9.43 5.88 -5.49
C SER A 43 9.66 4.66 -4.63
N ILE A 44 10.78 4.01 -4.84
CA ILE A 44 11.28 2.95 -3.97
C ILE A 44 12.64 3.35 -3.41
N ILE A 45 12.82 3.11 -2.12
CA ILE A 45 14.09 3.26 -1.43
C ILE A 45 14.52 1.86 -1.01
N ARG A 46 15.63 1.37 -1.58
CA ARG A 46 16.29 0.13 -1.18
C ARG A 46 17.44 0.45 -0.24
N SER A 47 17.40 -0.10 0.96
CA SER A 47 18.40 0.13 1.99
C SER A 47 19.43 -1.01 2.02
N ASN A 48 20.63 -0.74 1.52
CA ASN A 48 21.75 -1.67 1.58
C ASN A 48 22.60 -1.43 2.84
N THR A 49 22.91 -2.51 3.53
CA THR A 49 23.80 -2.46 4.69
C THR A 49 25.21 -2.86 4.31
N ILE A 50 26.14 -1.92 4.38
CA ILE A 50 27.56 -2.17 4.08
C ILE A 50 28.35 -2.22 5.39
N LYS A 51 28.95 -3.38 5.69
CA LYS A 51 29.89 -3.52 6.80
C LYS A 51 31.25 -3.05 6.36
N GLN A 52 31.76 -1.99 6.96
CA GLN A 52 33.12 -1.51 6.72
C GLN A 52 34.18 -2.36 7.44
N LYS A 53 35.42 -2.33 6.94
CA LYS A 53 36.56 -3.08 7.52
C LYS A 53 36.87 -2.71 8.98
N ASN A 54 36.46 -1.53 9.43
CA ASN A 54 36.61 -1.05 10.82
C ASN A 54 35.49 -1.55 11.76
N GLY A 55 34.53 -2.37 11.25
CA GLY A 55 33.41 -2.90 12.02
C GLY A 55 32.19 -1.96 12.07
N SER A 56 32.26 -0.76 11.51
CA SER A 56 31.10 0.12 11.40
C SER A 56 30.16 -0.34 10.29
N THR A 57 28.87 -0.05 10.48
CA THR A 57 27.83 -0.32 9.50
C THR A 57 27.41 1.00 8.85
N VAL A 58 27.46 1.05 7.53
CA VAL A 58 26.97 2.19 6.74
C VAL A 58 25.74 1.73 5.98
N PHE A 59 24.71 2.55 5.96
CA PHE A 59 23.53 2.35 5.14
C PHE A 59 23.69 3.15 3.85
N GLU A 60 23.60 2.47 2.72
CA GLU A 60 23.55 3.07 1.40
C GLU A 60 22.12 2.92 0.89
N ASN A 61 21.48 4.02 0.55
CA ASN A 61 20.14 4.00 -0.01
C ASN A 61 20.21 4.12 -1.53
N ILE A 62 19.52 3.23 -2.21
CA ILE A 62 19.29 3.35 -3.66
C ILE A 62 17.87 3.86 -3.80
N ILE A 63 17.72 5.02 -4.44
CA ILE A 63 16.42 5.63 -4.71
C ILE A 63 16.10 5.44 -6.20
N ILE A 64 14.93 4.89 -6.49
CA ILE A 64 14.42 4.76 -7.85
C ILE A 64 13.09 5.50 -7.89
N GLU A 65 12.95 6.42 -8.84
CA GLU A 65 11.75 7.21 -9.04
C GLU A 65 11.11 6.89 -10.39
N LEU A 66 9.81 6.70 -10.38
CA LEU A 66 8.97 6.51 -11.55
C LEU A 66 7.97 7.65 -11.63
N GLU A 67 7.94 8.32 -12.76
CA GLU A 67 6.88 9.23 -13.15
C GLU A 67 6.26 8.75 -14.47
N ALA A 68 4.97 8.54 -14.50
CA ALA A 68 4.25 8.05 -15.66
C ALA A 68 2.89 8.74 -15.83
N ASN A 69 2.47 8.95 -17.07
CA ASN A 69 1.10 9.38 -17.34
C ASN A 69 0.16 8.18 -17.28
N SER A 70 -1.13 8.41 -17.17
CA SER A 70 -2.14 7.34 -17.03
C SER A 70 -2.19 6.35 -18.21
N ASP A 71 -1.77 6.78 -19.40
CA ASP A 71 -1.73 5.99 -20.63
C ASP A 71 -0.38 5.29 -20.89
N ASP A 72 0.63 5.57 -20.06
CA ASP A 72 1.95 4.94 -20.18
C ASP A 72 1.90 3.46 -19.77
N PRO A 73 2.71 2.58 -20.41
CA PRO A 73 2.79 1.17 -20.04
C PRO A 73 3.12 0.93 -18.58
N ALA A 74 3.91 1.80 -17.96
CA ALA A 74 4.28 1.72 -16.55
C ALA A 74 3.06 1.90 -15.64
N ALA A 75 2.19 2.86 -15.96
CA ALA A 75 0.95 3.11 -15.23
C ALA A 75 -0.02 1.93 -15.36
N GLN A 76 -0.15 1.37 -16.58
CA GLN A 76 -1.01 0.22 -16.84
C GLN A 76 -0.53 -1.01 -16.07
N GLU A 77 0.78 -1.32 -16.11
CA GLU A 77 1.33 -2.45 -15.37
C GLU A 77 1.18 -2.27 -13.85
N LEU A 78 1.40 -1.06 -13.34
CA LEU A 78 1.19 -0.76 -11.93
C LEU A 78 -0.27 -0.95 -11.52
N TYR A 79 -1.22 -0.50 -12.33
CA TYR A 79 -2.64 -0.72 -12.11
C TYR A 79 -2.98 -2.21 -12.10
N ASP A 80 -2.44 -2.98 -13.05
CA ASP A 80 -2.67 -4.42 -13.17
C ASP A 80 -2.16 -5.17 -11.93
N VAL A 81 -0.98 -4.82 -11.43
CA VAL A 81 -0.45 -5.39 -10.18
C VAL A 81 -1.36 -5.02 -9.01
N MET A 82 -1.71 -3.74 -8.83
CA MET A 82 -2.62 -3.30 -7.76
C MET A 82 -3.99 -3.98 -7.84
N SER A 83 -4.47 -4.32 -9.03
CA SER A 83 -5.75 -5.01 -9.24
C SER A 83 -5.72 -6.48 -8.81
N LYS A 84 -4.56 -7.10 -8.75
CA LYS A 84 -4.35 -8.50 -8.32
C LYS A 84 -4.10 -8.60 -6.82
N ILE A 85 -3.54 -7.56 -6.20
CA ILE A 85 -3.29 -7.52 -4.76
C ILE A 85 -4.62 -7.54 -4.00
N ASN A 86 -4.85 -8.58 -3.22
CA ASN A 86 -5.97 -8.65 -2.32
C ASN A 86 -5.70 -7.85 -1.05
N ALA A 87 -6.59 -6.92 -0.77
CA ALA A 87 -6.47 -6.01 0.37
C ALA A 87 -7.67 -6.13 1.31
N VAL A 88 -7.40 -6.22 2.60
CA VAL A 88 -8.40 -6.18 3.65
C VAL A 88 -8.29 -4.86 4.39
N LYS A 89 -9.37 -4.09 4.43
CA LYS A 89 -9.39 -2.82 5.15
C LYS A 89 -9.18 -3.07 6.65
N ARG A 90 -8.17 -2.43 7.23
CA ARG A 90 -7.87 -2.51 8.65
C ARG A 90 -8.54 -1.37 9.41
N LEU A 91 -9.12 -1.69 10.56
CA LEU A 91 -9.57 -0.67 11.50
C LEU A 91 -8.35 -0.10 12.21
N ARG A 92 -8.13 1.21 12.06
CA ARG A 92 -7.11 1.91 12.84
C ARG A 92 -7.60 2.02 14.28
N LEU A 93 -6.87 1.41 15.20
CA LEU A 93 -7.13 1.58 16.62
C LEU A 93 -6.57 2.95 17.07
N PRO A 94 -7.26 3.67 17.96
CA PRO A 94 -6.85 5.01 18.39
C PRO A 94 -5.47 5.06 19.07
N PHE A 95 -4.92 3.89 19.43
CA PHE A 95 -3.62 3.74 20.08
C PHE A 95 -2.51 3.24 19.15
N GLU A 96 -2.79 2.98 17.86
CA GLU A 96 -1.75 2.60 16.91
C GLU A 96 -0.82 3.78 16.64
N LYS A 97 0.47 3.56 16.92
CA LYS A 97 1.52 4.51 16.59
C LYS A 97 1.50 4.77 15.08
N ALA A 98 1.75 6.02 14.71
CA ALA A 98 2.00 6.39 13.32
C ALA A 98 3.16 5.55 12.76
N LEU A 99 3.15 5.34 11.46
CA LEU A 99 4.25 4.67 10.76
C LEU A 99 5.57 5.36 11.14
N VAL A 100 6.43 4.65 11.82
CA VAL A 100 7.78 5.14 12.10
C VAL A 100 8.66 4.56 11.00
N TYR A 101 9.15 5.42 10.11
CA TYR A 101 10.20 5.05 9.17
C TYR A 101 11.46 4.75 9.97
N THR A 102 11.81 3.47 10.08
CA THR A 102 13.05 3.04 10.69
C THR A 102 14.11 2.89 9.59
N THR A 103 15.31 3.37 9.84
CA THR A 103 16.47 3.16 8.95
C THR A 103 16.73 1.67 8.80
N GLY A 104 16.97 1.21 7.56
CA GLY A 104 17.34 -0.18 7.29
C GLY A 104 16.22 -1.05 6.68
N TYR A 105 15.06 -0.48 6.40
CA TYR A 105 13.99 -1.14 5.65
C TYR A 105 13.81 -0.50 4.28
N ASP A 106 13.50 -1.35 3.29
CA ASP A 106 13.07 -0.86 2.00
C ASP A 106 11.67 -0.24 2.13
N SER A 107 11.46 0.85 1.41
CA SER A 107 10.17 1.54 1.43
C SER A 107 9.69 1.85 0.02
N LEU A 108 8.39 1.76 -0.19
CA LEU A 108 7.71 2.07 -1.43
C LEU A 108 6.66 3.15 -1.17
N SER A 109 6.62 4.16 -2.03
CA SER A 109 5.61 5.20 -2.03
C SER A 109 4.99 5.33 -3.41
N ILE A 110 3.67 5.45 -3.49
CA ILE A 110 2.94 5.64 -4.75
C ILE A 110 1.91 6.75 -4.56
N THR A 111 1.98 7.77 -5.39
CA THR A 111 1.07 8.93 -5.36
C THR A 111 0.30 9.04 -6.67
N PHE A 112 -1.02 9.19 -6.59
CA PHE A 112 -1.91 9.38 -7.74
C PHE A 112 -3.22 10.09 -7.33
N LEU A 113 -4.12 10.35 -8.28
CA LEU A 113 -5.44 10.93 -8.02
C LEU A 113 -6.54 9.89 -8.20
N VAL A 114 -7.58 10.00 -7.37
CA VAL A 114 -8.86 9.29 -7.48
C VAL A 114 -9.98 10.29 -7.23
N ASP A 115 -10.86 10.49 -8.18
CA ASP A 115 -11.93 11.51 -8.13
C ASP A 115 -11.35 12.91 -7.80
N GLY A 116 -10.24 13.28 -8.43
CA GLY A 116 -9.51 14.54 -8.19
C GLY A 116 -8.89 14.66 -6.79
N LYS A 117 -8.88 13.59 -5.97
CA LYS A 117 -8.29 13.58 -4.62
C LYS A 117 -6.99 12.81 -4.62
N ARG A 118 -5.98 13.40 -4.00
CA ARG A 118 -4.67 12.77 -3.84
C ARG A 118 -4.75 11.56 -2.93
N VAL A 119 -4.19 10.45 -3.40
CA VAL A 119 -3.95 9.21 -2.67
C VAL A 119 -2.44 9.01 -2.57
N ASP A 120 -1.94 8.84 -1.37
CA ASP A 120 -0.53 8.60 -1.09
C ASP A 120 -0.42 7.24 -0.40
N LEU A 121 -0.02 6.22 -1.14
CA LEU A 121 0.22 4.89 -0.59
C LEU A 121 1.66 4.79 -0.12
N SER A 122 1.87 4.18 1.04
CA SER A 122 3.20 3.88 1.57
C SER A 122 3.23 2.47 2.15
N MET A 123 4.32 1.75 1.90
CA MET A 123 4.55 0.38 2.38
C MET A 123 6.02 0.19 2.72
N LEU A 124 6.31 -0.60 3.76
CA LEU A 124 7.64 -1.09 4.11
C LEU A 124 7.78 -2.56 3.73
N SER A 125 8.97 -3.00 3.36
CA SER A 125 9.23 -4.37 2.89
C SER A 125 8.91 -5.46 3.93
N ASP A 126 9.03 -5.15 5.21
CA ASP A 126 8.72 -6.06 6.31
C ASP A 126 7.25 -5.97 6.78
N SER A 127 6.47 -5.08 6.16
CA SER A 127 5.10 -4.77 6.54
C SER A 127 4.11 -5.41 5.55
N HIS A 128 3.18 -6.18 6.06
CA HIS A 128 2.01 -6.64 5.28
C HIS A 128 0.90 -5.57 5.27
N THR A 129 1.27 -4.30 5.32
CA THR A 129 0.30 -3.21 5.44
C THR A 129 0.64 -2.08 4.49
N ILE A 130 -0.32 -1.72 3.66
CA ILE A 130 -0.30 -0.50 2.86
C ILE A 130 -1.02 0.60 3.65
N TYR A 131 -0.37 1.75 3.79
CA TYR A 131 -0.90 2.94 4.42
C TYR A 131 -1.30 3.94 3.34
N ASP A 132 -2.56 4.35 3.33
CA ASP A 132 -3.02 5.50 2.57
C ASP A 132 -2.85 6.73 3.48
N LEU A 133 -1.79 7.48 3.25
CA LEU A 133 -1.44 8.68 4.02
C LEU A 133 -2.22 9.92 3.58
N GLY A 134 -3.04 9.79 2.52
CA GLY A 134 -3.89 10.85 2.01
C GLY A 134 -5.04 11.22 2.96
N ILE A 135 -6.01 11.96 2.43
CA ILE A 135 -7.13 12.56 3.18
C ILE A 135 -7.92 11.53 4.00
N ARG A 136 -7.95 10.26 3.57
CA ARG A 136 -8.76 9.21 4.21
C ARG A 136 -8.02 8.43 5.29
N SER A 137 -6.70 8.53 5.39
CA SER A 137 -5.85 7.83 6.38
C SER A 137 -6.25 6.37 6.59
N ARG A 138 -6.37 5.61 5.51
CA ARG A 138 -6.78 4.20 5.53
C ARG A 138 -5.57 3.28 5.65
N GLN A 139 -5.81 2.08 6.16
CA GLN A 139 -4.81 1.02 6.22
C GLN A 139 -5.39 -0.24 5.60
N PHE A 140 -4.56 -0.97 4.86
CA PHE A 140 -4.94 -2.20 4.20
C PHE A 140 -3.92 -3.29 4.52
N HIS A 141 -4.39 -4.43 5.03
CA HIS A 141 -3.57 -5.62 5.13
C HIS A 141 -3.53 -6.31 3.78
N VAL A 142 -2.35 -6.68 3.32
CA VAL A 142 -2.09 -7.28 2.01
C VAL A 142 -1.21 -8.53 2.14
N ASP A 143 -1.09 -9.29 1.05
CA ASP A 143 -0.23 -10.46 0.99
C ASP A 143 1.26 -10.08 1.12
N PRO A 144 2.11 -10.97 1.65
CA PRO A 144 3.53 -10.73 1.86
C PRO A 144 4.28 -10.26 0.62
N ASP A 145 3.96 -10.81 -0.54
CA ASP A 145 4.66 -10.57 -1.80
C ASP A 145 4.28 -9.23 -2.46
N SER A 146 3.24 -8.57 -1.93
CA SER A 146 2.68 -7.33 -2.53
C SER A 146 3.71 -6.20 -2.63
N PHE A 147 4.65 -6.11 -1.68
CA PHE A 147 5.73 -5.12 -1.72
C PHE A 147 6.62 -5.35 -2.94
N GLU A 148 7.13 -6.56 -3.11
CA GLU A 148 8.06 -6.89 -4.21
C GLU A 148 7.36 -6.85 -5.57
N GLU A 149 6.10 -7.23 -5.66
CA GLU A 149 5.32 -7.11 -6.89
C GLU A 149 5.19 -5.64 -7.35
N LEU A 150 4.88 -4.73 -6.43
CA LEU A 150 4.80 -3.29 -6.73
C LEU A 150 6.18 -2.69 -6.99
N ALA A 151 7.18 -3.07 -6.19
CA ALA A 151 8.55 -2.62 -6.31
C ALA A 151 9.15 -2.98 -7.68
N ALA A 152 8.88 -4.19 -8.17
CA ALA A 152 9.37 -4.67 -9.47
C ALA A 152 8.91 -3.77 -10.64
N VAL A 153 7.68 -3.23 -10.58
CA VAL A 153 7.19 -2.29 -11.60
C VAL A 153 7.97 -0.97 -11.53
N VAL A 154 8.15 -0.44 -10.31
CA VAL A 154 8.90 0.82 -10.12
C VAL A 154 10.35 0.66 -10.57
N GLU A 155 11.00 -0.45 -10.23
CA GLU A 155 12.38 -0.75 -10.64
C GLU A 155 12.52 -0.95 -12.15
N LYS A 156 11.52 -1.54 -12.80
CA LYS A 156 11.53 -1.80 -14.25
C LYS A 156 11.44 -0.53 -15.08
N TYR A 157 10.64 0.43 -14.65
CA TYR A 157 10.34 1.64 -15.42
C TYR A 157 10.93 2.92 -14.83
N GLY A 158 11.37 2.87 -13.59
CA GLY A 158 11.91 4.03 -12.87
C GLY A 158 13.36 4.34 -13.25
N VAL A 159 13.77 5.53 -12.86
CA VAL A 159 15.13 6.02 -13.02
C VAL A 159 15.82 6.02 -11.67
N ARG A 160 17.02 5.43 -11.62
CA ARG A 160 17.85 5.49 -10.42
C ARG A 160 18.37 6.91 -10.23
N MET A 161 18.12 7.47 -9.06
CA MET A 161 18.65 8.75 -8.67
C MET A 161 20.10 8.55 -8.18
N GLU A 162 21.04 9.25 -8.80
CA GLU A 162 22.41 9.32 -8.31
C GLU A 162 22.50 10.45 -7.28
N GLU A 163 23.06 10.15 -6.09
CA GLU A 163 23.42 11.17 -5.09
C GLU A 163 24.67 11.92 -5.50
#